data_ad130ff72e030d574514d251d4e6e4ec
#
_entry.id   ad130ff72e030d574514d251d4e6e4ec
#
_cell.length_a   1.000
_cell.length_b   1.000
_cell.length_c   1.000
_cell.angle_alpha   90.00
_cell.angle_beta   90.00
_cell.angle_gamma   90.00
#
_symmetry.space_group_name_H-M   'P 1'
#
loop_
_entity.id
_entity.type
_entity.pdbx_description
1 polymer ?
#
loop_
_entity_poly.entity_id
_entity_poly.type
_entity_poly.pdbx_seq_one_letter_code
_entity_poly.pdbx_strand_id
1 'polypeptide(L)'
;MPVPDKDAVLRVLAYFDRVRSQSAAELNQEVARLGNPYVPVNQLQLALALSQLRQTPELVRAQELLTRLLANPDLDAQMLHPLARLLVARLGEQRRLEDLLDKQTQQTRDVQRRLDQTNERLEALKAIERSLTSRPPVPVTPVAPAASAPANRSRPATP
;
A
#
# COMPACT_ATOMS: atom_id res chain seq x y z
N MET A 1 -39.24 -27.40 -22.12
CA MET A 1 -38.52 -26.11 -22.11
C MET A 1 -38.38 -25.70 -20.67
N PRO A 2 -37.15 -25.55 -20.14
CA PRO A 2 -37.00 -24.97 -18.85
C PRO A 2 -37.49 -23.52 -18.89
N VAL A 3 -38.40 -23.18 -18.02
CA VAL A 3 -38.89 -21.81 -17.88
C VAL A 3 -37.78 -21.03 -17.16
N PRO A 4 -37.27 -19.93 -17.73
CA PRO A 4 -36.25 -19.15 -17.06
C PRO A 4 -36.80 -18.65 -15.71
N ASP A 5 -35.98 -18.76 -14.70
CA ASP A 5 -36.34 -18.32 -13.34
C ASP A 5 -36.38 -16.80 -13.27
N LYS A 6 -37.58 -16.25 -13.47
CA LYS A 6 -37.79 -14.81 -13.45
C LYS A 6 -37.52 -14.18 -12.09
N ASP A 7 -37.51 -14.98 -11.04
CA ASP A 7 -37.29 -14.52 -9.69
C ASP A 7 -35.80 -14.66 -9.26
N ALA A 8 -34.94 -15.16 -10.15
CA ALA A 8 -33.53 -15.35 -9.85
C ALA A 8 -32.82 -14.06 -9.39
N VAL A 9 -33.09 -12.95 -10.07
CA VAL A 9 -32.54 -11.64 -9.71
C VAL A 9 -33.02 -11.21 -8.33
N LEU A 10 -34.31 -11.37 -8.05
CA LEU A 10 -34.88 -11.01 -6.74
C LEU A 10 -34.28 -11.85 -5.61
N ARG A 11 -34.07 -13.14 -5.86
CA ARG A 11 -33.41 -14.02 -4.87
C ARG A 11 -31.96 -13.60 -4.60
N VAL A 12 -31.23 -13.21 -5.62
CA VAL A 12 -29.85 -12.70 -5.46
C VAL A 12 -29.86 -11.40 -4.69
N LEU A 13 -30.77 -10.48 -4.98
CA LEU A 13 -30.88 -9.21 -4.25
C LEU A 13 -31.27 -9.44 -2.79
N ALA A 14 -32.20 -10.34 -2.51
CA ALA A 14 -32.55 -10.72 -1.14
C ALA A 14 -31.38 -11.36 -0.40
N TYR A 15 -30.60 -12.20 -1.09
CA TYR A 15 -29.39 -12.75 -0.55
C TYR A 15 -28.37 -11.67 -0.21
N PHE A 16 -28.13 -10.73 -1.10
CA PHE A 16 -27.24 -9.60 -0.86
C PHE A 16 -27.67 -8.79 0.38
N ASP A 17 -28.96 -8.52 0.49
CA ASP A 17 -29.51 -7.77 1.63
C ASP A 17 -29.24 -8.48 2.96
N ARG A 18 -29.23 -9.82 2.95
CA ARG A 18 -28.89 -10.62 4.12
C ARG A 18 -27.40 -10.61 4.43
N VAL A 19 -26.52 -10.78 3.42
CA VAL A 19 -25.09 -10.92 3.65
C VAL A 19 -24.36 -9.60 3.88
N ARG A 20 -24.91 -8.49 3.45
CA ARG A 20 -24.27 -7.17 3.60
C ARG A 20 -24.02 -6.77 5.05
N SER A 21 -24.78 -7.31 5.97
CA SER A 21 -24.66 -7.03 7.41
C SER A 21 -23.93 -8.12 8.19
N GLN A 22 -23.48 -9.18 7.52
CA GLN A 22 -22.76 -10.28 8.17
C GLN A 22 -21.33 -9.89 8.52
N SER A 23 -20.81 -10.47 9.61
CA SER A 23 -19.41 -10.37 9.99
C SER A 23 -18.51 -11.15 9.03
N ALA A 24 -17.20 -10.88 9.09
CA ALA A 24 -16.23 -11.63 8.29
C ALA A 24 -16.26 -13.14 8.56
N ALA A 25 -16.46 -13.54 9.80
CA ALA A 25 -16.58 -14.96 10.18
C ALA A 25 -17.82 -15.61 9.55
N GLU A 26 -18.97 -14.94 9.60
CA GLU A 26 -20.20 -15.42 8.97
C GLU A 26 -20.09 -15.49 7.45
N LEU A 27 -19.45 -14.48 6.84
CA LEU A 27 -19.18 -14.47 5.40
C LEU A 27 -18.28 -15.62 4.98
N ASN A 28 -17.25 -15.93 5.76
CA ASN A 28 -16.37 -17.07 5.50
C ASN A 28 -17.11 -18.40 5.59
N GLN A 29 -18.03 -18.54 6.54
CA GLN A 29 -18.91 -19.71 6.64
C GLN A 29 -19.84 -19.82 5.42
N GLU A 30 -20.40 -18.71 4.99
CA GLU A 30 -21.26 -18.65 3.80
C GLU A 30 -20.50 -19.02 2.53
N VAL A 31 -19.27 -18.50 2.36
CA VAL A 31 -18.40 -18.87 1.25
C VAL A 31 -18.08 -20.36 1.27
N ALA A 32 -17.80 -20.93 2.44
CA ALA A 32 -17.55 -22.36 2.58
C ALA A 32 -18.80 -23.19 2.26
N ARG A 33 -19.97 -22.73 2.67
CA ARG A 33 -21.26 -23.38 2.38
C ARG A 33 -21.57 -23.42 0.88
N LEU A 34 -21.31 -22.31 0.18
CA LEU A 34 -21.53 -22.23 -1.28
C LEU A 34 -20.51 -23.05 -2.06
N GLY A 35 -19.29 -23.17 -1.55
CA GLY A 35 -18.25 -23.99 -2.12
C GLY A 35 -17.82 -23.56 -3.52
N ASN A 36 -18.01 -24.45 -4.50
CA ASN A 36 -17.73 -24.17 -5.92
C ASN A 36 -19.00 -24.43 -6.74
N PRO A 37 -19.91 -23.47 -6.79
CA PRO A 37 -21.22 -23.66 -7.36
C PRO A 37 -21.19 -23.74 -8.90
N TYR A 38 -22.08 -24.57 -9.43
CA TYR A 38 -22.34 -24.66 -10.88
C TYR A 38 -23.62 -23.92 -11.30
N VAL A 39 -24.55 -23.72 -10.35
CA VAL A 39 -25.81 -23.04 -10.62
C VAL A 39 -25.56 -21.54 -10.73
N PRO A 40 -26.05 -20.85 -11.78
CA PRO A 40 -25.82 -19.42 -11.98
C PRO A 40 -26.17 -18.52 -10.78
N VAL A 41 -27.30 -18.75 -10.15
CA VAL A 41 -27.74 -18.01 -8.96
C VAL A 41 -26.70 -18.16 -7.83
N ASN A 42 -26.25 -19.38 -7.58
CA ASN A 42 -25.26 -19.63 -6.51
C ASN A 42 -23.89 -19.03 -6.83
N GLN A 43 -23.49 -19.04 -8.10
CA GLN A 43 -22.26 -18.37 -8.56
C GLN A 43 -22.30 -16.88 -8.27
N LEU A 44 -23.43 -16.25 -8.55
CA LEU A 44 -23.61 -14.81 -8.29
C LEU A 44 -23.67 -14.51 -6.79
N GLN A 45 -24.34 -15.35 -6.03
CA GLN A 45 -24.39 -15.25 -4.56
C GLN A 45 -22.98 -15.38 -3.95
N LEU A 46 -22.17 -16.35 -4.42
CA LEU A 46 -20.80 -16.50 -3.98
C LEU A 46 -19.95 -15.29 -4.34
N ALA A 47 -20.08 -14.76 -5.55
CA ALA A 47 -19.37 -13.55 -5.95
C ALA A 47 -19.71 -12.35 -5.04
N LEU A 48 -20.98 -12.21 -4.65
CA LEU A 48 -21.40 -11.18 -3.71
C LEU A 48 -20.81 -11.37 -2.31
N ALA A 49 -20.85 -12.59 -1.78
CA ALA A 49 -20.27 -12.90 -0.47
C ALA A 49 -18.75 -12.62 -0.45
N LEU A 50 -18.03 -13.04 -1.50
CA LEU A 50 -16.61 -12.79 -1.66
C LEU A 50 -16.29 -11.29 -1.73
N SER A 51 -17.12 -10.52 -2.43
CA SER A 51 -16.93 -9.08 -2.55
C SER A 51 -17.09 -8.35 -1.22
N GLN A 52 -17.90 -8.87 -0.30
CA GLN A 52 -18.08 -8.30 1.03
C GLN A 52 -16.86 -8.49 1.93
N LEU A 53 -16.06 -9.52 1.70
CA LEU A 53 -14.82 -9.76 2.45
C LEU A 53 -13.74 -8.71 2.17
N ARG A 54 -13.81 -8.01 1.04
CA ARG A 54 -12.90 -6.92 0.65
C ARG A 54 -11.41 -7.29 0.68
N GLN A 55 -11.11 -8.55 0.50
CA GLN A 55 -9.73 -9.04 0.38
C GLN A 55 -9.39 -9.23 -1.09
N THR A 56 -8.17 -8.85 -1.49
CA THR A 56 -7.75 -8.91 -2.90
C THR A 56 -7.94 -10.30 -3.52
N PRO A 57 -7.50 -11.41 -2.90
CA PRO A 57 -7.70 -12.74 -3.50
C PRO A 57 -9.18 -13.10 -3.65
N GLU A 58 -10.02 -12.67 -2.71
CA GLU A 58 -11.46 -12.92 -2.75
C GLU A 58 -12.14 -12.10 -3.86
N LEU A 59 -11.70 -10.87 -4.08
CA LEU A 59 -12.18 -10.04 -5.18
C LEU A 59 -11.80 -10.61 -6.54
N VAL A 60 -10.60 -11.15 -6.69
CA VAL A 60 -10.17 -11.83 -7.93
C VAL A 60 -11.05 -13.04 -8.19
N ARG A 61 -11.29 -13.87 -7.18
CA ARG A 61 -12.17 -15.03 -7.28
C ARG A 61 -13.60 -14.65 -7.65
N ALA A 62 -14.11 -13.56 -7.06
CA ALA A 62 -15.43 -13.04 -7.41
C ALA A 62 -15.50 -12.61 -8.88
N GLN A 63 -14.49 -11.93 -9.40
CA GLN A 63 -14.42 -11.54 -10.80
C GLN A 63 -14.36 -12.75 -11.74
N GLU A 64 -13.63 -13.79 -11.39
CA GLU A 64 -13.58 -15.04 -12.17
C GLU A 64 -14.94 -15.73 -12.24
N LEU A 65 -15.66 -15.78 -11.12
CA LEU A 65 -17.02 -16.32 -11.07
C LEU A 65 -17.97 -15.54 -11.96
N LEU A 66 -17.92 -14.21 -11.90
CA LEU A 66 -18.74 -13.36 -12.75
C LEU A 66 -18.41 -13.50 -14.23
N THR A 67 -17.14 -13.65 -14.56
CA THR A 67 -16.70 -13.89 -15.94
C THR A 67 -17.22 -15.22 -16.47
N ARG A 68 -17.17 -16.29 -15.67
CA ARG A 68 -17.77 -17.57 -16.02
C ARG A 68 -19.28 -17.47 -16.22
N LEU A 69 -19.95 -16.76 -15.33
CA LEU A 69 -21.40 -16.53 -15.43
C LEU A 69 -21.76 -15.80 -16.71
N LEU A 70 -21.01 -14.76 -17.08
CA LEU A 70 -21.22 -14.00 -18.32
C LEU A 70 -20.93 -14.81 -19.57
N ALA A 71 -20.06 -15.80 -19.49
CA ALA A 71 -19.73 -16.72 -20.59
C ALA A 71 -20.75 -17.86 -20.72
N ASN A 72 -21.59 -18.08 -19.72
CA ASN A 72 -22.57 -19.15 -19.72
C ASN A 72 -23.76 -18.78 -20.63
N PRO A 73 -24.06 -19.57 -21.69
CA PRO A 73 -25.14 -19.28 -22.63
C PRO A 73 -26.52 -19.74 -22.16
N ASP A 74 -26.61 -20.41 -21.02
CA ASP A 74 -27.90 -20.89 -20.49
C ASP A 74 -28.86 -19.74 -20.20
N LEU A 75 -30.16 -19.98 -20.41
CA LEU A 75 -31.17 -18.95 -20.17
C LEU A 75 -31.18 -18.44 -18.75
N ASP A 76 -30.98 -19.31 -17.77
CA ASP A 76 -30.92 -18.93 -16.36
C ASP A 76 -29.73 -18.00 -16.07
N ALA A 77 -28.59 -18.27 -16.71
CA ALA A 77 -27.42 -17.40 -16.62
C ALA A 77 -27.66 -16.05 -17.33
N GLN A 78 -28.29 -16.07 -18.50
CA GLN A 78 -28.60 -14.86 -19.27
C GLN A 78 -29.49 -13.88 -18.48
N MET A 79 -30.42 -14.39 -17.70
CA MET A 79 -31.29 -13.57 -16.84
C MET A 79 -30.47 -12.80 -15.79
N LEU A 80 -29.31 -13.31 -15.39
CA LEU A 80 -28.42 -12.71 -14.40
C LEU A 80 -27.31 -11.87 -15.04
N HIS A 81 -27.12 -11.91 -16.35
CA HIS A 81 -26.05 -11.18 -17.03
C HIS A 81 -26.07 -9.67 -16.76
N PRO A 82 -27.22 -8.97 -16.79
CA PRO A 82 -27.24 -7.53 -16.47
C PRO A 82 -26.69 -7.22 -15.08
N LEU A 83 -27.09 -8.01 -14.09
CA LEU A 83 -26.62 -7.86 -12.72
C LEU A 83 -25.14 -8.24 -12.60
N ALA A 84 -24.72 -9.29 -13.27
CA ALA A 84 -23.31 -9.70 -13.30
C ALA A 84 -22.42 -8.61 -13.92
N ARG A 85 -22.85 -7.98 -15.01
CA ARG A 85 -22.14 -6.85 -15.63
C ARG A 85 -22.02 -5.65 -14.68
N LEU A 86 -23.09 -5.33 -13.98
CA LEU A 86 -23.08 -4.26 -12.97
C LEU A 86 -22.04 -4.56 -11.89
N LEU A 87 -21.99 -5.79 -11.40
CA LEU A 87 -21.05 -6.21 -10.37
C LEU A 87 -19.61 -6.22 -10.88
N VAL A 88 -19.36 -6.68 -12.10
CA VAL A 88 -18.02 -6.61 -12.72
C VAL A 88 -17.52 -5.18 -12.78
N ALA A 89 -18.35 -4.26 -13.24
CA ALA A 89 -18.01 -2.85 -13.30
C ALA A 89 -17.72 -2.28 -11.90
N ARG A 90 -18.57 -2.64 -10.93
CA ARG A 90 -18.40 -2.20 -9.54
C ARG A 90 -17.12 -2.73 -8.90
N LEU A 91 -16.83 -4.00 -9.06
CA LEU A 91 -15.62 -4.63 -8.53
C LEU A 91 -14.37 -4.10 -9.21
N GLY A 92 -14.42 -3.85 -10.52
CA GLY A 92 -13.34 -3.23 -11.26
C GLY A 92 -13.00 -1.84 -10.73
N GLU A 93 -14.01 -1.01 -10.48
CA GLU A 93 -13.81 0.31 -9.89
C GLU A 93 -13.30 0.23 -8.46
N GLN A 94 -13.80 -0.69 -7.66
CA GLN A 94 -13.31 -0.92 -6.30
C GLN A 94 -11.82 -1.29 -6.31
N ARG A 95 -11.41 -2.21 -7.16
CA ARG A 95 -9.99 -2.58 -7.28
C ARG A 95 -9.12 -1.42 -7.72
N ARG A 96 -9.60 -0.63 -8.68
CA ARG A 96 -8.90 0.57 -9.11
C ARG A 96 -8.66 1.56 -7.96
N LEU A 97 -9.68 1.78 -7.14
CA LEU A 97 -9.56 2.64 -5.96
C LEU A 97 -8.59 2.08 -4.92
N GLU A 98 -8.64 0.78 -4.68
CA GLU A 98 -7.70 0.09 -3.78
C GLU A 98 -6.25 0.24 -4.27
N ASP A 99 -5.99 0.03 -5.56
CA ASP A 99 -4.67 0.22 -6.17
C ASP A 99 -4.17 1.67 -6.02
N LEU A 100 -5.06 2.65 -6.18
CA LEU A 100 -4.73 4.06 -5.97
C LEU A 100 -4.39 4.35 -4.51
N LEU A 101 -5.16 3.79 -3.57
CA LEU A 101 -4.90 3.92 -2.13
C LEU A 101 -3.55 3.29 -1.75
N ASP A 102 -3.23 2.12 -2.28
CA ASP A 102 -1.95 1.45 -2.04
C ASP A 102 -0.79 2.29 -2.56
N LYS A 103 -0.91 2.84 -3.77
CA LYS A 103 0.09 3.75 -4.34
C LYS A 103 0.28 4.99 -3.47
N GLN A 104 -0.83 5.60 -3.04
CA GLN A 104 -0.78 6.79 -2.17
C GLN A 104 -0.14 6.46 -0.82
N THR A 105 -0.49 5.33 -0.23
CA THR A 105 0.10 4.86 1.02
C THR A 105 1.60 4.64 0.86
N GLN A 106 2.02 4.03 -0.24
CA GLN A 106 3.43 3.81 -0.53
C GLN A 106 4.18 5.14 -0.71
N GLN A 107 3.60 6.07 -1.45
CA GLN A 107 4.17 7.42 -1.62
C GLN A 107 4.31 8.14 -0.27
N THR A 108 3.29 8.06 0.57
CA THR A 108 3.32 8.66 1.91
C THR A 108 4.43 8.07 2.77
N ARG A 109 4.60 6.75 2.74
CA ARG A 109 5.71 6.08 3.44
C ARG A 109 7.06 6.49 2.92
N ASP A 110 7.21 6.65 1.60
CA ASP A 110 8.45 7.08 0.99
C ASP A 110 8.80 8.52 1.36
N VAL A 111 7.81 9.41 1.34
CA VAL A 111 7.97 10.80 1.79
C VAL A 111 8.34 10.85 3.27
N GLN A 112 7.69 10.07 4.11
CA GLN A 112 7.98 10.00 5.54
C GLN A 112 9.42 9.53 5.78
N ARG A 113 9.86 8.49 5.08
CA ARG A 113 11.26 8.02 5.18
C ARG A 113 12.27 9.08 4.76
N ARG A 114 11.99 9.83 3.69
CA ARG A 114 12.85 10.93 3.26
C ARG A 114 12.87 12.07 4.28
N LEU A 115 11.73 12.36 4.87
CA LEU A 115 11.62 13.36 5.93
C LEU A 115 12.46 12.95 7.16
N ASP A 116 12.32 11.71 7.61
CA ASP A 116 13.07 11.17 8.73
C ASP A 116 14.58 11.21 8.45
N GLN A 117 15.02 10.82 7.27
CA GLN A 117 16.42 10.90 6.84
C GLN A 117 16.93 12.35 6.82
N THR A 118 16.11 13.28 6.34
CA THR A 118 16.46 14.69 6.31
C THR A 118 16.56 15.24 7.72
N ASN A 119 15.66 14.88 8.60
CA ASN A 119 15.71 15.28 10.02
C ASN A 119 16.95 14.72 10.72
N GLU A 120 17.29 13.46 10.47
CA GLU A 120 18.52 12.85 11.00
C GLU A 120 19.77 13.59 10.51
N ARG A 121 19.83 13.95 9.23
CA ARG A 121 20.93 14.75 8.67
C ARG A 121 21.01 16.14 9.30
N LEU A 122 19.85 16.80 9.50
CA LEU A 122 19.77 18.08 10.19
C LEU A 122 20.28 17.99 11.63
N GLU A 123 19.88 16.98 12.36
CA GLU A 123 20.36 16.77 13.74
C GLU A 123 21.85 16.48 13.77
N ALA A 124 22.36 15.68 12.82
CA ALA A 124 23.80 15.43 12.68
C ALA A 124 24.56 16.72 12.38
N LEU A 125 24.07 17.55 11.46
CA LEU A 125 24.70 18.84 11.15
C LEU A 125 24.65 19.79 12.34
N LYS A 126 23.55 19.87 13.08
CA LYS A 126 23.44 20.65 14.31
C LYS A 126 24.41 20.18 15.36
N ALA A 127 24.60 18.87 15.51
CA ALA A 127 25.57 18.31 16.44
C ALA A 127 27.01 18.69 16.05
N ILE A 128 27.34 18.65 14.77
CA ILE A 128 28.64 19.08 14.25
C ILE A 128 28.84 20.58 14.49
N GLU A 129 27.84 21.40 14.20
CA GLU A 129 27.88 22.84 14.43
C GLU A 129 28.13 23.16 15.90
N ARG A 130 27.40 22.52 16.82
CA ARG A 130 27.63 22.66 18.27
C ARG A 130 29.02 22.25 18.68
N SER A 131 29.53 21.16 18.12
CA SER A 131 30.87 20.69 18.37
C SER A 131 31.94 21.70 17.91
N LEU A 132 31.73 22.35 16.77
CA LEU A 132 32.64 23.36 16.24
C LEU A 132 32.56 24.66 17.04
N THR A 133 31.36 25.10 17.48
CA THR A 133 31.18 26.33 18.26
C THR A 133 31.60 26.16 19.71
N SER A 134 31.51 24.98 20.29
CA SER A 134 31.94 24.68 21.66
C SER A 134 33.40 24.32 21.77
N ARG A 135 34.08 24.11 20.65
CA ARG A 135 35.50 23.83 20.64
C ARG A 135 36.24 25.10 21.05
N PRO A 136 37.03 25.10 22.13
CA PRO A 136 37.82 26.27 22.47
C PRO A 136 38.71 26.55 21.27
N PRO A 137 38.88 27.84 20.91
CA PRO A 137 39.76 28.20 19.84
C PRO A 137 41.13 27.59 20.15
N VAL A 138 41.63 26.78 19.27
CA VAL A 138 43.00 26.29 19.37
C VAL A 138 43.85 27.52 19.40
N PRO A 139 44.58 27.79 20.51
CA PRO A 139 45.44 28.93 20.53
C PRO A 139 46.44 28.73 19.40
N VAL A 140 46.33 29.56 18.39
CA VAL A 140 47.40 29.69 17.42
C VAL A 140 48.54 30.22 18.24
N THR A 141 49.37 29.35 18.73
CA THR A 141 50.65 29.78 19.22
C THR A 141 51.31 30.49 18.06
N PRO A 142 51.52 31.80 18.17
CA PRO A 142 52.30 32.42 17.15
C PRO A 142 53.65 31.68 17.20
N VAL A 143 53.99 31.07 16.10
CA VAL A 143 55.37 30.58 15.96
C VAL A 143 56.22 31.81 16.12
N ALA A 144 56.80 31.96 17.27
CA ALA A 144 57.79 32.98 17.46
C ALA A 144 58.82 32.81 16.35
N PRO A 145 59.03 33.82 15.53
CA PRO A 145 60.09 33.73 14.58
C PRO A 145 61.33 33.28 15.33
N ALA A 146 61.90 32.21 14.90
CA ALA A 146 63.12 31.74 15.50
C ALA A 146 64.07 32.91 15.57
N ALA A 147 64.34 33.31 16.75
CA ALA A 147 65.30 34.38 16.93
C ALA A 147 66.56 33.92 16.21
N SER A 148 66.85 34.62 15.17
CA SER A 148 68.11 34.34 14.51
C SER A 148 69.20 34.45 15.56
N ALA A 149 69.86 33.39 15.72
CA ALA A 149 71.02 33.41 16.65
C ALA A 149 71.93 34.54 16.25
N PRO A 150 72.26 35.37 17.13
CA PRO A 150 73.20 36.37 16.82
C PRO A 150 74.49 35.70 16.43
N ALA A 151 74.86 35.98 15.30
CA ALA A 151 76.12 35.57 14.93
C ALA A 151 77.09 36.32 15.71
N ASN A 152 77.73 35.66 16.43
CA ASN A 152 78.71 36.29 16.98
C ASN A 152 79.93 36.09 16.62
N ARG A 153 80.66 36.69 16.57
CA ARG A 153 81.79 36.56 16.51
C ARG A 153 82.69 37.32 16.80
N SER A 154 83.09 37.49 17.38
CA SER A 154 84.17 38.16 17.66
C SER A 154 85.32 37.29 17.57
N ARG A 155 86.11 37.70 16.85
CA ARG A 155 87.31 37.16 16.82
C ARG A 155 88.24 37.99 17.53
N PRO A 156 88.89 37.61 18.46
CA PRO A 156 89.95 38.37 19.01
C PRO A 156 91.11 38.47 18.02
N ALA A 157 91.49 39.64 17.79
CA ALA A 157 92.69 39.85 17.05
C ALA A 157 93.81 39.61 18.01
N THR A 158 94.64 38.83 17.61
CA THR A 158 95.87 38.63 18.31
C THR A 158 96.95 39.46 17.69
N PRO A 159 97.81 39.97 18.46
CA PRO A 159 98.88 40.76 17.93
C PRO A 159 99.94 39.94 17.17
#